data_27763ed367f0d14a140a066fcf3286d4
#
_entry.id   27763ed367f0d14a140a066fcf3286d4
#
_cell.length_a   1.000
_cell.length_b   1.000
_cell.length_c   1.000
_cell.angle_alpha   90.00
_cell.angle_beta   90.00
_cell.angle_gamma   90.00
#
_symmetry.space_group_name_H-M   'P 1'
#
loop_
_entity.id
_entity.type
_entity.pdbx_description
1 polymer ?
#
loop_
_entity_poly.entity_id
_entity_poly.type
_entity_poly.pdbx_seq_one_letter_code
_entity_poly.pdbx_strand_id
1 'polypeptide(L)'
;MNVVIKDIAKAAGVSTATVSNVLNGRKNVSNSTRERVLRICEEMDYQVNHAGRALKSGESKTILFNFSDFDREFYLKIIHGISDYVYSRQYDLIICTSGSCDRFMSKSFTSGCIMLDKSCNDQLLKRKAQKGYPIVALDRMMDEPNVKCLLVNNYPPMRELVQGLVRQGYRNYAFLGGINTLDNRERYQAFTDVLKENGIPFHPESYLTGDYREK
;
A
#
# COMPACT_ATOMS: atom_id res chain seq x y z
N MET A 1 -14.77 32.84 0.27
CA MET A 1 -14.48 32.57 -1.19
C MET A 1 -13.19 31.79 -1.27
N ASN A 2 -13.16 30.68 -2.02
CA ASN A 2 -11.89 29.98 -2.19
C ASN A 2 -10.96 30.75 -3.11
N VAL A 3 -9.80 31.16 -2.62
CA VAL A 3 -8.76 31.84 -3.39
C VAL A 3 -8.24 30.87 -4.46
N VAL A 4 -8.13 31.34 -5.69
CA VAL A 4 -7.62 30.54 -6.80
C VAL A 4 -6.30 31.09 -7.34
N ILE A 5 -5.54 30.28 -8.09
CA ILE A 5 -4.22 30.68 -8.61
C ILE A 5 -4.24 32.00 -9.43
N LYS A 6 -5.38 32.34 -10.02
CA LYS A 6 -5.55 33.60 -10.74
C LYS A 6 -5.54 34.83 -9.81
N ASP A 7 -6.06 34.68 -8.60
CA ASP A 7 -6.08 35.75 -7.60
C ASP A 7 -4.67 36.01 -7.09
N ILE A 8 -3.90 34.97 -6.82
CA ILE A 8 -2.47 35.07 -6.48
C ILE A 8 -1.68 35.74 -7.61
N ALA A 9 -1.90 35.33 -8.83
CA ALA A 9 -1.22 35.92 -9.99
C ALA A 9 -1.50 37.43 -10.13
N LYS A 10 -2.76 37.84 -9.94
CA LYS A 10 -3.18 39.23 -9.96
C LYS A 10 -2.55 40.02 -8.81
N ALA A 11 -2.59 39.50 -7.59
CA ALA A 11 -2.02 40.18 -6.42
C ALA A 11 -0.48 40.29 -6.53
N ALA A 12 0.18 39.26 -7.06
CA ALA A 12 1.64 39.24 -7.23
C ALA A 12 2.12 39.99 -8.47
N GLY A 13 1.23 40.47 -9.37
CA GLY A 13 1.60 41.13 -10.61
C GLY A 13 2.38 40.25 -11.59
N VAL A 14 2.05 38.93 -11.62
CA VAL A 14 2.72 37.95 -12.49
C VAL A 14 1.69 37.05 -13.21
N SER A 15 2.17 36.24 -14.17
CA SER A 15 1.30 35.27 -14.82
C SER A 15 0.96 34.09 -13.93
N THR A 16 -0.16 33.41 -14.18
CA THR A 16 -0.50 32.14 -13.50
C THR A 16 0.55 31.05 -13.72
N ALA A 17 1.24 31.09 -14.87
CA ALA A 17 2.38 30.19 -15.16
C ALA A 17 3.57 30.50 -14.25
N THR A 18 3.85 31.78 -13.96
CA THR A 18 4.91 32.15 -13.00
C THR A 18 4.57 31.69 -11.59
N VAL A 19 3.33 31.89 -11.11
CA VAL A 19 2.87 31.36 -9.82
C VAL A 19 3.02 29.85 -9.77
N SER A 20 2.59 29.13 -10.80
CA SER A 20 2.74 27.69 -10.90
C SER A 20 4.21 27.24 -10.84
N ASN A 21 5.10 27.95 -11.51
CA ASN A 21 6.54 27.66 -11.48
C ASN A 21 7.13 27.86 -10.10
N VAL A 22 6.74 28.92 -9.37
CA VAL A 22 7.14 29.16 -7.98
C VAL A 22 6.70 28.04 -7.07
N LEU A 23 5.42 27.70 -7.11
CA LEU A 23 4.82 26.64 -6.27
C LEU A 23 5.38 25.24 -6.59
N ASN A 24 5.91 25.04 -7.80
CA ASN A 24 6.59 23.80 -8.22
C ASN A 24 8.10 23.80 -7.95
N GLY A 25 8.65 24.84 -7.33
CA GLY A 25 10.07 24.93 -7.03
C GLY A 25 10.98 25.05 -8.26
N ARG A 26 10.44 25.43 -9.44
CA ARG A 26 11.24 25.55 -10.66
C ARG A 26 12.24 26.68 -10.54
N LYS A 27 13.49 26.46 -11.04
CA LYS A 27 14.61 27.41 -10.92
C LYS A 27 14.54 28.60 -11.89
N ASN A 28 13.60 28.61 -12.81
CA ASN A 28 13.45 29.65 -13.85
C ASN A 28 12.70 30.91 -13.38
N VAL A 29 12.58 31.13 -12.07
CA VAL A 29 11.95 32.32 -11.47
C VAL A 29 12.95 32.97 -10.52
N SER A 30 13.08 34.31 -10.59
CA SER A 30 13.97 35.06 -9.69
C SER A 30 13.58 34.89 -8.22
N ASN A 31 14.57 34.98 -7.32
CA ASN A 31 14.33 34.85 -5.88
C ASN A 31 13.33 35.91 -5.39
N SER A 32 13.44 37.15 -5.82
CA SER A 32 12.54 38.25 -5.44
C SER A 32 11.07 37.96 -5.86
N THR A 33 10.88 37.41 -7.04
CA THR A 33 9.53 37.02 -7.51
C THR A 33 9.01 35.83 -6.72
N ARG A 34 9.87 34.86 -6.40
CA ARG A 34 9.52 33.71 -5.58
C ARG A 34 9.04 34.13 -4.21
N GLU A 35 9.81 34.94 -3.51
CA GLU A 35 9.49 35.45 -2.17
C GLU A 35 8.16 36.23 -2.16
N ARG A 36 7.98 37.11 -3.16
CA ARG A 36 6.73 37.86 -3.30
C ARG A 36 5.51 36.96 -3.48
N VAL A 37 5.60 35.95 -4.37
CA VAL A 37 4.49 35.02 -4.61
C VAL A 37 4.19 34.18 -3.38
N LEU A 38 5.21 33.66 -2.70
CA LEU A 38 5.00 32.84 -1.49
C LEU A 38 4.37 33.64 -0.37
N ARG A 39 4.81 34.88 -0.15
CA ARG A 39 4.21 35.78 0.85
C ARG A 39 2.73 36.05 0.54
N ILE A 40 2.37 36.33 -0.71
CA ILE A 40 0.98 36.54 -1.11
C ILE A 40 0.13 35.28 -0.95
N CYS A 41 0.70 34.09 -1.22
CA CYS A 41 0.00 32.84 -0.95
C CYS A 41 -0.34 32.69 0.55
N GLU A 42 0.60 33.06 1.43
CA GLU A 42 0.42 33.02 2.87
C GLU A 42 -0.60 34.06 3.34
N GLU A 43 -0.49 35.33 2.91
CA GLU A 43 -1.42 36.41 3.24
C GLU A 43 -2.87 36.13 2.81
N MET A 44 -3.04 35.42 1.70
CA MET A 44 -4.37 35.07 1.15
C MET A 44 -4.85 33.67 1.53
N ASP A 45 -4.14 32.97 2.43
CA ASP A 45 -4.42 31.56 2.81
C ASP A 45 -4.66 30.66 1.58
N TYR A 46 -3.81 30.84 0.55
CA TYR A 46 -3.93 30.06 -0.67
C TYR A 46 -3.40 28.67 -0.48
N GLN A 47 -4.26 27.67 -0.58
CA GLN A 47 -3.88 26.26 -0.58
C GLN A 47 -3.81 25.71 -2.00
N VAL A 48 -2.70 25.03 -2.31
CA VAL A 48 -2.52 24.39 -3.62
C VAL A 48 -3.57 23.30 -3.77
N ASN A 49 -4.44 23.45 -4.78
CA ASN A 49 -5.39 22.40 -5.11
C ASN A 49 -4.67 21.22 -5.81
N HIS A 50 -4.19 20.26 -5.01
CA HIS A 50 -3.48 19.08 -5.49
C HIS A 50 -4.36 18.22 -6.42
N ALA A 51 -5.65 18.09 -6.13
CA ALA A 51 -6.59 17.35 -6.98
C ALA A 51 -6.80 18.04 -8.34
N GLY A 52 -6.95 19.37 -8.34
CA GLY A 52 -7.05 20.13 -9.58
C GLY A 52 -5.76 20.09 -10.42
N ARG A 53 -4.61 19.99 -9.76
CA ARG A 53 -3.31 19.80 -10.40
C ARG A 53 -3.17 18.42 -11.02
N ALA A 54 -3.51 17.37 -10.28
CA ALA A 54 -3.52 15.99 -10.76
C ALA A 54 -4.47 15.84 -11.97
N LEU A 55 -5.63 16.48 -11.91
CA LEU A 55 -6.59 16.47 -13.03
C LEU A 55 -6.03 17.13 -14.30
N LYS A 56 -5.28 18.23 -14.14
CA LYS A 56 -4.68 18.96 -15.27
C LYS A 56 -3.44 18.28 -15.85
N SER A 57 -2.61 17.67 -15.01
CA SER A 57 -1.40 16.94 -15.43
C SER A 57 -1.68 15.50 -15.83
N GLY A 58 -2.82 14.94 -15.44
CA GLY A 58 -3.12 13.50 -15.55
C GLY A 58 -2.35 12.62 -14.57
N GLU A 59 -1.57 13.21 -13.66
CA GLU A 59 -0.71 12.51 -12.72
C GLU A 59 -0.94 13.01 -11.28
N SER A 60 -1.26 12.12 -10.39
CA SER A 60 -1.22 12.33 -8.93
C SER A 60 0.15 11.92 -8.39
N LYS A 61 0.61 12.59 -7.35
CA LYS A 61 1.79 12.16 -6.57
C LYS A 61 1.38 11.53 -5.25
N THR A 62 0.28 10.81 -5.25
CA THR A 62 -0.26 10.17 -4.06
C THR A 62 -0.43 8.68 -4.31
N ILE A 63 0.05 7.87 -3.41
CA ILE A 63 -0.17 6.41 -3.39
C ILE A 63 -1.27 6.10 -2.38
N LEU A 64 -2.20 5.23 -2.76
CA LEU A 64 -3.21 4.71 -1.87
C LEU A 64 -2.69 3.42 -1.22
N PHE A 65 -2.78 3.32 0.09
CA PHE A 65 -2.56 2.08 0.81
C PHE A 65 -3.88 1.62 1.44
N ASN A 66 -4.39 0.49 0.99
CA ASN A 66 -5.61 -0.08 1.56
C ASN A 66 -5.26 -1.07 2.66
N PHE A 67 -5.73 -0.74 3.87
CA PHE A 67 -5.44 -1.49 5.08
C PHE A 67 -6.49 -1.21 6.16
N SER A 68 -6.89 -2.23 6.93
CA SER A 68 -7.93 -2.09 7.96
C SER A 68 -7.59 -2.73 9.31
N ASP A 69 -6.50 -3.47 9.42
CA ASP A 69 -6.11 -4.16 10.65
C ASP A 69 -4.99 -3.38 11.39
N PHE A 70 -5.38 -2.43 12.22
CA PHE A 70 -4.47 -1.56 12.97
C PHE A 70 -3.99 -2.15 14.30
N ASP A 71 -4.44 -3.35 14.66
CA ASP A 71 -4.19 -3.92 15.98
C ASP A 71 -2.88 -4.72 16.08
N ARG A 72 -2.16 -4.90 14.96
CA ARG A 72 -0.95 -5.72 14.91
C ARG A 72 0.29 -4.92 14.55
N GLU A 73 1.30 -5.00 15.41
CA GLU A 73 2.61 -4.33 15.22
C GLU A 73 3.30 -4.69 13.91
N PHE A 74 3.14 -5.94 13.44
CA PHE A 74 3.69 -6.38 12.16
C PHE A 74 3.24 -5.47 10.99
N TYR A 75 1.95 -5.14 10.94
CA TYR A 75 1.44 -4.29 9.87
C TYR A 75 1.87 -2.83 10.01
N LEU A 76 2.05 -2.35 11.23
CA LEU A 76 2.58 -1.00 11.47
C LEU A 76 4.01 -0.88 10.92
N LYS A 77 4.85 -1.90 11.05
CA LYS A 77 6.20 -1.93 10.46
C LYS A 77 6.16 -1.88 8.93
N ILE A 78 5.20 -2.56 8.30
CA ILE A 78 4.99 -2.48 6.84
C ILE A 78 4.59 -1.05 6.43
N ILE A 79 3.65 -0.45 7.16
CA ILE A 79 3.20 0.93 6.91
C ILE A 79 4.37 1.90 7.00
N HIS A 80 5.20 1.81 8.03
CA HIS A 80 6.39 2.66 8.19
C HIS A 80 7.32 2.50 7.00
N GLY A 81 7.69 1.28 6.62
CA GLY A 81 8.57 1.05 5.48
C GLY A 81 8.01 1.57 4.14
N ILE A 82 6.71 1.41 3.91
CA ILE A 82 6.04 1.96 2.72
C ILE A 82 6.05 3.49 2.77
N SER A 83 5.71 4.09 3.91
CA SER A 83 5.67 5.53 4.10
C SER A 83 7.02 6.18 3.83
N ASP A 84 8.09 5.65 4.43
CA ASP A 84 9.45 6.16 4.25
C ASP A 84 9.89 6.11 2.79
N TYR A 85 9.62 4.98 2.13
CA TYR A 85 9.97 4.83 0.72
C TYR A 85 9.18 5.77 -0.19
N VAL A 86 7.88 5.85 -0.01
CA VAL A 86 6.97 6.71 -0.80
C VAL A 86 7.38 8.18 -0.62
N TYR A 87 7.62 8.61 0.61
CA TYR A 87 8.07 9.96 0.94
C TYR A 87 9.44 10.28 0.32
N SER A 88 10.40 9.34 0.37
CA SER A 88 11.72 9.51 -0.26
C SER A 88 11.66 9.75 -1.77
N ARG A 89 10.56 9.31 -2.41
CA ARG A 89 10.26 9.52 -3.84
C ARG A 89 9.39 10.73 -4.11
N GLN A 90 9.16 11.58 -3.10
CA GLN A 90 8.30 12.76 -3.19
C GLN A 90 6.85 12.44 -3.58
N TYR A 91 6.36 11.32 -3.06
CA TYR A 91 4.95 10.95 -3.11
C TYR A 91 4.33 11.05 -1.72
N ASP A 92 3.05 11.34 -1.68
CA ASP A 92 2.23 11.28 -0.47
C ASP A 92 1.61 9.88 -0.32
N LEU A 93 1.32 9.47 0.91
CA LEU A 93 0.65 8.21 1.22
C LEU A 93 -0.71 8.50 1.86
N ILE A 94 -1.77 7.95 1.27
CA ILE A 94 -3.11 7.92 1.87
C ILE A 94 -3.39 6.49 2.32
N ILE A 95 -3.69 6.31 3.59
CA ILE A 95 -4.16 5.02 4.13
C ILE A 95 -5.68 5.05 4.16
N CYS A 96 -6.33 4.05 3.58
CA CYS A 96 -7.78 3.93 3.62
C CYS A 96 -8.23 2.51 3.99
N THR A 97 -9.37 2.43 4.65
CA THR A 97 -10.07 1.19 4.88
C THR A 97 -10.88 0.77 3.65
N SER A 98 -11.30 -0.48 3.61
CA SER A 98 -11.98 -1.08 2.45
C SER A 98 -13.24 -0.35 2.00
N GLY A 99 -14.01 0.23 2.93
CA GLY A 99 -15.22 0.97 2.61
C GLY A 99 -14.98 2.27 1.83
N SER A 100 -13.77 2.83 1.89
CA SER A 100 -13.41 4.08 1.21
C SER A 100 -12.59 3.87 -0.07
N CYS A 101 -12.10 2.67 -0.29
CA CYS A 101 -11.11 2.32 -1.31
C CYS A 101 -11.53 2.74 -2.73
N ASP A 102 -12.76 2.40 -3.16
CA ASP A 102 -13.24 2.70 -4.53
C ASP A 102 -13.18 4.18 -4.87
N ARG A 103 -13.48 5.04 -3.90
CA ARG A 103 -13.52 6.49 -4.06
C ARG A 103 -12.14 7.07 -4.40
N PHE A 104 -11.11 6.56 -3.76
CA PHE A 104 -9.74 7.04 -3.94
C PHE A 104 -8.98 6.35 -5.07
N MET A 105 -9.45 5.18 -5.55
CA MET A 105 -8.84 4.47 -6.68
C MET A 105 -9.22 5.10 -8.02
N SER A 106 -8.73 6.31 -8.26
CA SER A 106 -8.83 6.99 -9.54
C SER A 106 -7.59 7.84 -9.80
N LYS A 107 -7.19 7.97 -11.07
CA LYS A 107 -6.00 8.71 -11.50
C LYS A 107 -6.03 10.20 -11.11
N SER A 108 -7.21 10.75 -10.79
CA SER A 108 -7.37 12.11 -10.29
C SER A 108 -7.00 12.24 -8.80
N PHE A 109 -7.05 11.16 -8.02
CA PHE A 109 -6.72 11.16 -6.60
C PHE A 109 -5.37 10.50 -6.31
N THR A 110 -5.13 9.34 -6.91
CA THR A 110 -3.94 8.53 -6.59
C THR A 110 -3.34 7.92 -7.86
N SER A 111 -2.01 7.80 -7.89
CA SER A 111 -1.27 7.21 -9.02
C SER A 111 -1.38 5.70 -9.08
N GLY A 112 -1.65 5.07 -7.95
CA GLY A 112 -1.77 3.62 -7.82
C GLY A 112 -2.15 3.25 -6.41
N CYS A 113 -2.38 1.97 -6.19
CA CYS A 113 -2.80 1.43 -4.91
C CYS A 113 -1.93 0.25 -4.49
N ILE A 114 -1.58 0.19 -3.20
CA ILE A 114 -1.03 -0.97 -2.53
C ILE A 114 -2.16 -1.58 -1.71
N MET A 115 -2.46 -2.85 -1.94
CA MET A 115 -3.55 -3.60 -1.30
C MET A 115 -2.97 -4.67 -0.40
N LEU A 116 -3.23 -4.58 0.90
CA LEU A 116 -2.87 -5.62 1.86
C LEU A 116 -4.12 -6.33 2.39
N ASP A 117 -5.24 -5.63 2.44
CA ASP A 117 -6.47 -6.14 3.01
C ASP A 117 -7.30 -6.94 1.99
N LYS A 118 -7.77 -8.11 2.39
CA LYS A 118 -8.68 -8.94 1.60
C LYS A 118 -10.13 -8.43 1.60
N SER A 119 -10.47 -7.51 2.47
CA SER A 119 -11.82 -6.93 2.55
C SER A 119 -12.20 -6.07 1.34
N CYS A 120 -11.23 -5.61 0.56
CA CYS A 120 -11.50 -4.96 -0.72
C CYS A 120 -11.93 -5.99 -1.77
N ASN A 121 -13.07 -5.74 -2.40
CA ASN A 121 -13.73 -6.65 -3.34
C ASN A 121 -12.88 -6.90 -4.59
N ASP A 122 -12.67 -8.17 -4.94
CA ASP A 122 -11.92 -8.61 -6.14
C ASP A 122 -12.48 -8.02 -7.43
N GLN A 123 -13.80 -7.94 -7.57
CA GLN A 123 -14.43 -7.39 -8.77
C GLN A 123 -14.11 -5.89 -8.95
N LEU A 124 -14.02 -5.14 -7.84
CA LEU A 124 -13.60 -3.75 -7.88
C LEU A 124 -12.16 -3.63 -8.38
N LEU A 125 -11.24 -4.40 -7.79
CA LEU A 125 -9.83 -4.38 -8.16
C LEU A 125 -9.63 -4.75 -9.62
N LYS A 126 -10.28 -5.83 -10.08
CA LYS A 126 -10.30 -6.27 -11.46
C LYS A 126 -10.75 -5.15 -12.42
N ARG A 127 -11.89 -4.54 -12.14
CA ARG A 127 -12.43 -3.43 -12.93
C ARG A 127 -11.47 -2.23 -13.00
N LYS A 128 -10.81 -1.87 -11.88
CA LYS A 128 -9.84 -0.77 -11.85
C LYS A 128 -8.57 -1.11 -12.62
N ALA A 129 -8.04 -2.31 -12.43
CA ALA A 129 -6.86 -2.82 -13.14
C ALA A 129 -7.08 -2.85 -14.67
N GLN A 130 -8.24 -3.35 -15.12
CA GLN A 130 -8.60 -3.37 -16.55
C GLN A 130 -8.73 -1.97 -17.18
N LYS A 131 -9.04 -0.95 -16.36
CA LYS A 131 -9.03 0.47 -16.77
C LYS A 131 -7.65 1.12 -16.69
N GLY A 132 -6.60 0.33 -16.49
CA GLY A 132 -5.22 0.81 -16.47
C GLY A 132 -4.82 1.50 -15.15
N TYR A 133 -5.50 1.20 -14.03
CA TYR A 133 -5.10 1.70 -12.72
C TYR A 133 -4.09 0.73 -12.08
N PRO A 134 -2.87 1.21 -11.70
CA PRO A 134 -1.82 0.36 -11.16
C PRO A 134 -2.17 -0.15 -9.76
N ILE A 135 -2.00 -1.45 -9.54
CA ILE A 135 -2.25 -2.09 -8.25
C ILE A 135 -1.07 -3.00 -7.88
N VAL A 136 -0.62 -2.89 -6.64
CA VAL A 136 0.27 -3.87 -6.01
C VAL A 136 -0.54 -4.61 -4.95
N ALA A 137 -0.69 -5.92 -5.13
CA ALA A 137 -1.40 -6.79 -4.18
C ALA A 137 -0.38 -7.51 -3.29
N LEU A 138 -0.47 -7.31 -1.98
CA LEU A 138 0.36 -7.99 -0.98
C LEU A 138 -0.40 -9.20 -0.45
N ASP A 139 0.27 -10.34 -0.33
CA ASP A 139 -0.29 -11.62 0.14
C ASP A 139 -1.59 -12.04 -0.57
N ARG A 140 -1.73 -11.63 -1.82
CA ARG A 140 -2.91 -11.91 -2.63
C ARG A 140 -2.51 -12.17 -4.08
N MET A 141 -2.98 -13.28 -4.65
CA MET A 141 -2.80 -13.61 -6.05
C MET A 141 -3.97 -13.04 -6.87
N MET A 142 -3.63 -12.31 -7.92
CA MET A 142 -4.59 -11.80 -8.91
C MET A 142 -3.93 -11.89 -10.30
N ASP A 143 -4.64 -12.48 -11.26
CA ASP A 143 -4.19 -12.55 -12.66
C ASP A 143 -4.95 -11.50 -13.48
N GLU A 144 -4.51 -10.24 -13.35
CA GLU A 144 -5.13 -9.11 -14.05
C GLU A 144 -4.05 -8.16 -14.60
N PRO A 145 -4.31 -7.50 -15.74
CA PRO A 145 -3.41 -6.47 -16.24
C PRO A 145 -3.26 -5.34 -15.21
N ASN A 146 -2.08 -4.71 -15.18
CA ASN A 146 -1.75 -3.64 -14.24
C ASN A 146 -1.79 -4.03 -12.75
N VAL A 147 -1.80 -5.32 -12.43
CA VAL A 147 -1.61 -5.84 -11.08
C VAL A 147 -0.24 -6.50 -10.96
N LYS A 148 0.47 -6.18 -9.89
CA LYS A 148 1.67 -6.90 -9.45
C LYS A 148 1.38 -7.51 -8.10
N CYS A 149 1.57 -8.83 -7.98
CA CYS A 149 1.39 -9.56 -6.73
C CYS A 149 2.75 -9.73 -6.06
N LEU A 150 2.82 -9.40 -4.78
CA LEU A 150 3.96 -9.66 -3.93
C LEU A 150 3.56 -10.71 -2.90
N LEU A 151 4.13 -11.89 -3.02
CA LEU A 151 3.85 -13.05 -2.19
C LEU A 151 5.12 -13.48 -1.47
N VAL A 152 4.97 -13.89 -0.23
CA VAL A 152 6.03 -14.59 0.51
C VAL A 152 5.89 -16.08 0.23
N ASN A 153 6.96 -16.72 -0.25
CA ASN A 153 6.99 -18.17 -0.39
C ASN A 153 7.23 -18.79 1.00
N ASN A 154 6.17 -19.28 1.61
CA ASN A 154 6.20 -19.82 2.98
C ASN A 154 6.66 -21.28 3.04
N TYR A 155 6.68 -21.98 1.90
CA TYR A 155 6.97 -23.41 1.87
C TYR A 155 8.44 -23.76 2.26
N PRO A 156 9.49 -23.15 1.64
CA PRO A 156 10.86 -23.49 1.97
C PRO A 156 11.25 -23.21 3.43
N PRO A 157 10.98 -22.03 4.01
CA PRO A 157 11.36 -21.73 5.39
C PRO A 157 10.63 -22.63 6.40
N MET A 158 9.36 -23.01 6.12
CA MET A 158 8.64 -23.94 6.96
C MET A 158 9.23 -25.35 6.90
N ARG A 159 9.63 -25.82 5.73
CA ARG A 159 10.37 -27.09 5.59
C ARG A 159 11.65 -27.09 6.42
N GLU A 160 12.45 -26.04 6.28
CA GLU A 160 13.71 -25.92 7.02
C GLU A 160 13.49 -25.97 8.54
N LEU A 161 12.50 -25.24 9.03
CA LEU A 161 12.11 -25.24 10.44
C LEU A 161 11.77 -26.65 10.92
N VAL A 162 10.84 -27.32 10.22
CA VAL A 162 10.35 -28.64 10.65
C VAL A 162 11.47 -29.70 10.54
N GLN A 163 12.28 -29.67 9.48
CA GLN A 163 13.46 -30.54 9.36
C GLN A 163 14.46 -30.31 10.49
N GLY A 164 14.63 -29.06 10.93
CA GLY A 164 15.46 -28.72 12.10
C GLY A 164 14.93 -29.39 13.37
N LEU A 165 13.63 -29.34 13.61
CA LEU A 165 13.00 -29.99 14.74
C LEU A 165 13.13 -31.54 14.69
N VAL A 166 12.93 -32.12 13.52
CA VAL A 166 13.11 -33.56 13.30
C VAL A 166 14.54 -34.00 13.61
N ARG A 167 15.55 -33.22 13.13
CA ARG A 167 16.98 -33.52 13.43
C ARG A 167 17.30 -33.40 14.91
N GLN A 168 16.59 -32.55 15.68
CA GLN A 168 16.74 -32.44 17.12
C GLN A 168 16.05 -33.58 17.89
N GLY A 169 15.37 -34.48 17.20
CA GLY A 169 14.77 -35.66 17.80
C GLY A 169 13.29 -35.51 18.18
N TYR A 170 12.66 -34.38 17.89
CA TYR A 170 11.22 -34.24 18.15
C TYR A 170 10.41 -35.21 17.27
N ARG A 171 9.35 -35.80 17.85
CA ARG A 171 8.49 -36.79 17.15
C ARG A 171 7.00 -36.51 17.33
N ASN A 172 6.61 -35.70 18.29
CA ASN A 172 5.23 -35.32 18.54
C ASN A 172 5.01 -33.89 18.11
N TYR A 173 4.04 -33.67 17.23
CA TYR A 173 3.78 -32.38 16.60
C TYR A 173 2.32 -32.01 16.70
N ALA A 174 2.07 -30.74 16.90
CA ALA A 174 0.79 -30.09 16.64
C ALA A 174 0.99 -28.93 15.67
N PHE A 175 -0.02 -28.63 14.88
CA PHE A 175 -0.01 -27.49 13.98
C PHE A 175 -1.12 -26.51 14.37
N LEU A 176 -0.73 -25.31 14.78
CA LEU A 176 -1.67 -24.22 14.99
C LEU A 176 -1.78 -23.42 13.68
N GLY A 177 -2.81 -23.73 12.90
CA GLY A 177 -3.12 -23.03 11.66
C GLY A 177 -3.96 -21.78 11.90
N GLY A 178 -4.01 -20.92 10.88
CA GLY A 178 -4.88 -19.76 10.85
C GLY A 178 -6.08 -19.95 9.93
N ILE A 179 -6.64 -18.83 9.47
CA ILE A 179 -7.68 -18.82 8.46
C ILE A 179 -7.17 -19.40 7.13
N ASN A 180 -8.08 -19.82 6.25
CA ASN A 180 -7.73 -20.45 4.96
C ASN A 180 -7.13 -19.42 3.97
N THR A 181 -5.84 -19.14 4.14
CA THR A 181 -5.05 -18.26 3.28
C THR A 181 -3.98 -19.06 2.53
N LEU A 182 -3.40 -18.49 1.48
CA LEU A 182 -2.34 -19.16 0.70
C LEU A 182 -1.15 -19.49 1.60
N ASP A 183 -0.70 -18.54 2.41
CA ASP A 183 0.44 -18.69 3.33
C ASP A 183 0.21 -19.81 4.35
N ASN A 184 -1.00 -19.91 4.91
CA ASN A 184 -1.32 -21.00 5.85
C ASN A 184 -1.31 -22.38 5.16
N ARG A 185 -1.84 -22.46 3.92
CA ARG A 185 -1.79 -23.71 3.15
C ARG A 185 -0.36 -24.14 2.81
N GLU A 186 0.49 -23.20 2.37
CA GLU A 186 1.89 -23.48 2.07
C GLU A 186 2.66 -23.96 3.29
N ARG A 187 2.45 -23.31 4.45
CA ARG A 187 3.07 -23.72 5.72
C ARG A 187 2.61 -25.10 6.16
N TYR A 188 1.31 -25.38 6.10
CA TYR A 188 0.75 -26.66 6.46
C TYR A 188 1.24 -27.77 5.51
N GLN A 189 1.26 -27.52 4.21
CA GLN A 189 1.77 -28.46 3.22
C GLN A 189 3.25 -28.80 3.50
N ALA A 190 4.09 -27.79 3.69
CA ALA A 190 5.50 -27.97 3.98
C ALA A 190 5.72 -28.78 5.28
N PHE A 191 4.94 -28.48 6.32
CA PHE A 191 4.96 -29.19 7.58
C PHE A 191 4.61 -30.66 7.40
N THR A 192 3.49 -30.97 6.75
CA THR A 192 3.04 -32.36 6.55
C THR A 192 3.97 -33.16 5.65
N ASP A 193 4.53 -32.54 4.62
CA ASP A 193 5.47 -33.18 3.72
C ASP A 193 6.73 -33.64 4.45
N VAL A 194 7.30 -32.79 5.32
CA VAL A 194 8.49 -33.15 6.11
C VAL A 194 8.18 -34.27 7.10
N LEU A 195 7.04 -34.26 7.78
CA LEU A 195 6.68 -35.35 8.69
C LEU A 195 6.53 -36.65 7.91
N LYS A 196 5.86 -36.65 6.79
CA LYS A 196 5.68 -37.83 5.93
C LYS A 196 7.03 -38.40 5.43
N GLU A 197 7.93 -37.53 4.96
CA GLU A 197 9.28 -37.91 4.50
C GLU A 197 10.11 -38.58 5.62
N ASN A 198 9.83 -38.25 6.87
CA ASN A 198 10.53 -38.81 8.03
C ASN A 198 9.75 -39.94 8.76
N GLY A 199 8.65 -40.41 8.18
CA GLY A 199 7.83 -41.48 8.75
C GLY A 199 7.15 -41.09 10.08
N ILE A 200 6.93 -39.79 10.33
CA ILE A 200 6.32 -39.32 11.57
C ILE A 200 4.82 -39.14 11.32
N PRO A 201 3.96 -39.85 12.08
CA PRO A 201 2.52 -39.70 11.91
C PRO A 201 2.05 -38.32 12.37
N PHE A 202 1.08 -37.76 11.67
CA PHE A 202 0.38 -36.55 12.07
C PHE A 202 -1.12 -36.84 12.11
N HIS A 203 -1.73 -36.60 13.25
CA HIS A 203 -3.13 -36.92 13.50
C HIS A 203 -3.99 -35.66 13.27
N PRO A 204 -5.18 -35.78 12.64
CA PRO A 204 -6.06 -34.64 12.36
C PRO A 204 -6.42 -33.80 13.59
N GLU A 205 -6.58 -34.43 14.76
CA GLU A 205 -6.85 -33.79 16.05
C GLU A 205 -5.71 -32.87 16.53
N SER A 206 -4.50 -33.08 16.00
CA SER A 206 -3.34 -32.21 16.28
C SER A 206 -3.28 -30.96 15.39
N TYR A 207 -4.25 -30.79 14.50
CA TYR A 207 -4.45 -29.51 13.77
C TYR A 207 -5.42 -28.62 14.55
N LEU A 208 -4.91 -27.53 15.08
CA LEU A 208 -5.68 -26.51 15.80
C LEU A 208 -5.89 -25.30 14.91
N THR A 209 -7.05 -24.67 15.00
CA THR A 209 -7.37 -23.46 14.20
C THR A 209 -7.39 -22.24 15.10
N GLY A 210 -6.61 -21.24 14.73
CA GLY A 210 -6.62 -19.91 15.32
C GLY A 210 -7.08 -18.85 14.31
N ASP A 211 -7.24 -17.61 14.76
CA ASP A 211 -7.61 -16.47 13.94
C ASP A 211 -6.52 -15.37 13.89
N TYR A 212 -5.31 -15.70 14.32
CA TYR A 212 -4.16 -14.79 14.47
C TYR A 212 -4.40 -13.63 15.45
N ARG A 213 -5.35 -13.77 16.36
CA ARG A 213 -5.65 -12.78 17.40
C ARG A 213 -5.47 -13.40 18.78
N GLU A 214 -4.93 -12.59 19.68
CA GLU A 214 -5.02 -12.88 21.11
C GLU A 214 -6.47 -12.61 21.54
N LYS A 215 -7.06 -13.55 22.30
CA LYS A 215 -8.39 -13.39 22.89
C LYS A 215 -8.25 -13.01 24.35
#